data_f7dfa63d2a32deac0c26ebf42a5e0f24
#
_entry.id   f7dfa63d2a32deac0c26ebf42a5e0f24
#
_cell.length_a   1.000
_cell.length_b   1.000
_cell.length_c   1.000
_cell.angle_alpha   90.00
_cell.angle_beta   90.00
_cell.angle_gamma   90.00
#
_symmetry.space_group_name_H-M   'P 1'
#
loop_
_entity.id
_entity.type
_entity.pdbx_description
1 polymer ?
#
loop_
_entity_poly.entity_id
_entity_poly.type
_entity_poly.pdbx_seq_one_letter_code
_entity_poly.pdbx_strand_id
1 'polypeptide(L)'
;PELRRLREELGLDTVALDLDFLRRYRNSPRVLNYILNDLWSVRMRLRVCVPPGEPLRGLREELEPLRERFLRPGGELEVIVPAAPGEEERARTLAEALSAGRLPVRVTGAEHRPEANALYGSGYMPGYLLHTMASSRGSCMPRLTLLDGDSGVALLTPEGLKRPVYHLLSLLEQLGDTVIAQGDMYLAARQSGREDIQVLLYHYDACFDTLFEGGSRVEEQAPFVELMKDHDYNREVTLSVRGMTGRFAIRKYRLTSEEYASRYRDFPLPPADRLSAETLRVLNGTLAPEMSLNLLELDGAYHLTLKLAPFEILLLCFEKLYV
;
A
#
# COMPACT_ATOMS: atom_id res chain seq x y z
N PRO A 1 -1.11 1.00 -19.55
CA PRO A 1 -1.41 -0.39 -19.14
C PRO A 1 -1.18 -0.59 -17.63
N GLU A 2 -0.05 -0.12 -17.08
CA GLU A 2 0.31 -0.34 -15.67
C GLU A 2 -0.66 0.32 -14.69
N LEU A 3 -1.08 1.56 -14.94
CA LEU A 3 -2.05 2.27 -14.08
C LEU A 3 -3.39 1.54 -14.01
N ARG A 4 -3.87 0.99 -15.15
CA ARG A 4 -5.09 0.18 -15.16
C ARG A 4 -4.92 -1.08 -14.31
N ARG A 5 -3.79 -1.75 -14.44
CA ARG A 5 -3.46 -2.94 -13.65
C ARG A 5 -3.39 -2.64 -12.15
N LEU A 6 -2.75 -1.53 -11.75
CA LEU A 6 -2.72 -1.10 -10.35
C LEU A 6 -4.11 -0.87 -9.80
N ARG A 7 -5.00 -0.25 -10.60
CA ARG A 7 -6.38 -0.04 -10.20
C ARG A 7 -7.15 -1.35 -10.06
N GLU A 8 -7.00 -2.27 -11.02
CA GLU A 8 -7.72 -3.55 -11.05
C GLU A 8 -7.19 -4.55 -10.02
N GLU A 9 -5.86 -4.59 -9.79
CA GLU A 9 -5.23 -5.57 -8.89
C GLU A 9 -5.11 -5.07 -7.43
N LEU A 10 -5.05 -3.76 -7.20
CA LEU A 10 -4.79 -3.17 -5.88
C LEU A 10 -5.89 -2.23 -5.40
N GLY A 11 -6.98 -2.04 -6.16
CA GLY A 11 -8.04 -1.08 -5.83
C GLY A 11 -7.56 0.38 -5.76
N LEU A 12 -6.34 0.69 -6.23
CA LEU A 12 -5.80 2.04 -6.17
C LEU A 12 -6.51 2.94 -7.17
N ASP A 13 -7.25 3.90 -6.67
CA ASP A 13 -8.04 4.84 -7.46
C ASP A 13 -7.44 6.26 -7.52
N THR A 14 -6.38 6.52 -6.75
CA THR A 14 -5.80 7.85 -6.58
C THR A 14 -4.30 7.84 -6.90
N VAL A 15 -3.85 8.83 -7.65
CA VAL A 15 -2.43 9.11 -7.90
C VAL A 15 -2.11 10.51 -7.37
N ALA A 16 -1.07 10.60 -6.55
CA ALA A 16 -0.53 11.86 -6.06
C ALA A 16 0.64 12.33 -6.94
N LEU A 17 0.62 13.59 -7.34
CA LEU A 17 1.70 14.26 -8.01
C LEU A 17 2.19 15.42 -7.15
N ASP A 18 3.51 15.56 -7.01
CA ASP A 18 4.09 16.74 -6.36
C ASP A 18 4.07 17.92 -7.32
N LEU A 19 4.02 19.12 -6.76
CA LEU A 19 4.12 20.36 -7.53
C LEU A 19 5.42 20.43 -8.34
N ASP A 20 6.53 19.94 -7.79
CA ASP A 20 7.82 19.86 -8.48
C ASP A 20 7.78 18.94 -9.72
N PHE A 21 7.02 17.85 -9.66
CA PHE A 21 6.79 17.01 -10.81
C PHE A 21 6.09 17.79 -11.93
N LEU A 22 5.04 18.53 -11.61
CA LEU A 22 4.31 19.34 -12.59
C LEU A 22 5.22 20.41 -13.22
N ARG A 23 6.04 21.08 -12.40
CA ARG A 23 7.01 22.10 -12.86
C ARG A 23 8.09 21.52 -13.75
N ARG A 24 8.63 20.35 -13.39
CA ARG A 24 9.65 19.65 -14.20
C ARG A 24 9.16 19.38 -15.61
N TYR A 25 7.91 18.98 -15.76
CA TYR A 25 7.32 18.66 -17.06
C TYR A 25 6.59 19.82 -17.73
N ARG A 26 6.56 21.02 -17.12
CA ARG A 26 5.97 22.24 -17.71
C ARG A 26 6.57 22.55 -19.08
N ASN A 27 7.88 22.37 -19.23
CA ASN A 27 8.60 22.58 -20.49
C ASN A 27 8.48 21.41 -21.47
N SER A 28 7.80 20.35 -21.09
CA SER A 28 7.52 19.17 -21.91
C SER A 28 6.02 18.86 -21.95
N PRO A 29 5.19 19.78 -22.47
CA PRO A 29 3.73 19.70 -22.37
C PRO A 29 3.15 18.43 -23.02
N ARG A 30 3.83 17.87 -24.02
CA ARG A 30 3.42 16.59 -24.64
C ARG A 30 3.50 15.43 -23.66
N VAL A 31 4.58 15.34 -22.87
CA VAL A 31 4.78 14.28 -21.87
C VAL A 31 3.78 14.43 -20.75
N LEU A 32 3.62 15.64 -20.21
CA LEU A 32 2.64 15.90 -19.16
C LEU A 32 1.22 15.57 -19.62
N ASN A 33 0.85 16.02 -20.83
CA ASN A 33 -0.46 15.73 -21.41
C ASN A 33 -0.68 14.23 -21.62
N TYR A 34 0.35 13.48 -22.02
CA TYR A 34 0.27 12.02 -22.14
C TYR A 34 -0.04 11.37 -20.79
N ILE A 35 0.72 11.72 -19.75
CA ILE A 35 0.52 11.19 -18.38
C ILE A 35 -0.89 11.52 -17.86
N LEU A 36 -1.30 12.79 -17.99
CA LEU A 36 -2.62 13.22 -17.51
C LEU A 36 -3.77 12.58 -18.31
N ASN A 37 -3.59 12.32 -19.62
CA ASN A 37 -4.56 11.58 -20.42
C ASN A 37 -4.66 10.12 -19.99
N ASP A 38 -3.53 9.49 -19.70
CA ASP A 38 -3.50 8.10 -19.25
C ASP A 38 -4.20 7.96 -17.90
N LEU A 39 -3.91 8.84 -16.93
CA LEU A 39 -4.61 8.90 -15.64
C LEU A 39 -6.12 9.07 -15.81
N TRP A 40 -6.53 10.02 -16.67
CA TRP A 40 -7.95 10.28 -16.92
C TRP A 40 -8.64 9.11 -17.61
N SER A 41 -7.98 8.45 -18.58
CA SER A 41 -8.53 7.31 -19.32
C SER A 41 -8.84 6.10 -18.44
N VAL A 42 -8.08 5.91 -17.38
CA VAL A 42 -8.31 4.86 -16.37
C VAL A 42 -9.12 5.34 -15.17
N ARG A 43 -9.66 6.56 -15.21
CA ARG A 43 -10.47 7.18 -14.15
C ARG A 43 -9.78 7.21 -12.79
N MET A 44 -8.49 7.51 -12.77
CA MET A 44 -7.78 7.77 -11.53
C MET A 44 -8.12 9.17 -11.01
N ARG A 45 -8.31 9.29 -9.70
CA ARG A 45 -8.34 10.59 -9.03
C ARG A 45 -6.94 11.19 -9.09
N LEU A 46 -6.86 12.48 -9.39
CA LEU A 46 -5.61 13.21 -9.34
C LEU A 46 -5.53 13.99 -8.03
N ARG A 47 -4.52 13.70 -7.24
CA ARG A 47 -4.17 14.46 -6.04
C ARG A 47 -2.90 15.25 -6.30
N VAL A 48 -2.89 16.53 -5.98
CA VAL A 48 -1.72 17.38 -6.12
C VAL A 48 -1.26 17.83 -4.74
N CYS A 49 -0.03 17.47 -4.38
CA CYS A 49 0.58 17.88 -3.11
C CYS A 49 1.28 19.23 -3.30
N VAL A 50 0.85 20.24 -2.54
CA VAL A 50 1.39 21.60 -2.57
C VAL A 50 1.99 21.91 -1.21
N PRO A 51 3.30 22.22 -1.11
CA PRO A 51 3.94 22.60 0.15
C PRO A 51 3.29 23.85 0.77
N PRO A 52 3.16 23.95 2.11
CA PRO A 52 2.48 25.06 2.78
C PRO A 52 3.21 26.41 2.64
N GLY A 53 4.50 26.38 2.28
CA GLY A 53 5.32 27.58 2.01
C GLY A 53 5.26 28.09 0.57
N GLU A 54 4.50 27.46 -0.31
CA GLU A 54 4.43 27.88 -1.72
C GLU A 54 3.77 29.25 -1.89
N PRO A 55 4.35 30.14 -2.72
CA PRO A 55 3.76 31.42 -3.02
C PRO A 55 2.50 31.23 -3.88
N LEU A 56 1.41 31.88 -3.48
CA LEU A 56 0.13 31.80 -4.20
C LEU A 56 0.23 32.35 -5.64
N ARG A 57 1.15 33.29 -5.86
CA ARG A 57 1.36 33.90 -7.19
C ARG A 57 1.90 32.87 -8.18
N GLY A 58 1.18 32.67 -9.27
CA GLY A 58 1.50 31.68 -10.31
C GLY A 58 0.99 30.26 -10.00
N LEU A 59 0.77 29.89 -8.72
CA LEU A 59 0.30 28.55 -8.35
C LEU A 59 -1.08 28.23 -8.92
N ARG A 60 -1.98 29.22 -8.94
CA ARG A 60 -3.31 29.07 -9.55
C ARG A 60 -3.22 28.79 -11.05
N GLU A 61 -2.33 29.49 -11.74
CA GLU A 61 -2.10 29.30 -13.18
C GLU A 61 -1.49 27.93 -13.47
N GLU A 62 -0.64 27.43 -12.59
CA GLU A 62 -0.06 26.08 -12.70
C GLU A 62 -1.11 24.97 -12.49
N LEU A 63 -2.09 25.18 -11.62
CA LEU A 63 -3.12 24.19 -11.30
C LEU A 63 -4.36 24.29 -12.24
N GLU A 64 -4.57 25.41 -12.93
CA GLU A 64 -5.74 25.63 -13.80
C GLU A 64 -5.91 24.58 -14.91
N PRO A 65 -4.86 24.14 -15.63
CA PRO A 65 -5.00 23.09 -16.64
C PRO A 65 -5.45 21.74 -16.06
N LEU A 66 -5.07 21.46 -14.80
CA LEU A 66 -5.51 20.26 -14.10
C LEU A 66 -6.98 20.38 -13.69
N ARG A 67 -7.36 21.56 -13.18
CA ARG A 67 -8.75 21.88 -12.84
C ARG A 67 -9.67 21.69 -14.03
N GLU A 68 -9.35 22.30 -15.16
CA GLU A 68 -10.16 22.20 -16.38
C GLU A 68 -10.32 20.78 -16.88
N ARG A 69 -9.33 19.93 -16.68
CA ARG A 69 -9.34 18.53 -17.14
C ARG A 69 -10.04 17.60 -16.16
N PHE A 70 -9.69 17.66 -14.87
CA PHE A 70 -10.10 16.67 -13.88
C PHE A 70 -11.37 17.04 -13.11
N LEU A 71 -11.86 18.29 -13.18
CA LEU A 71 -13.17 18.66 -12.65
C LEU A 71 -14.31 18.52 -13.69
N ARG A 72 -14.05 17.94 -14.86
CA ARG A 72 -15.09 17.52 -15.79
C ARG A 72 -15.78 16.25 -15.34
N PRO A 73 -17.00 15.94 -15.81
CA PRO A 73 -17.68 14.70 -15.49
C PRO A 73 -16.80 13.47 -15.75
N GLY A 74 -16.57 12.65 -14.73
CA GLY A 74 -15.74 11.45 -14.78
C GLY A 74 -14.28 11.64 -14.38
N GLY A 75 -13.84 12.86 -14.06
CA GLY A 75 -12.54 13.14 -13.41
C GLY A 75 -12.73 13.65 -12.00
N GLU A 76 -11.73 13.45 -11.16
CA GLU A 76 -11.66 13.98 -9.79
C GLU A 76 -10.28 14.59 -9.55
N LEU A 77 -10.26 15.83 -9.02
CA LEU A 77 -9.06 16.54 -8.60
C LEU A 77 -9.17 16.86 -7.11
N GLU A 78 -8.11 16.62 -6.36
CA GLU A 78 -7.96 17.08 -4.98
C GLU A 78 -6.59 17.76 -4.84
N VAL A 79 -6.54 18.93 -4.23
CA VAL A 79 -5.29 19.59 -3.84
C VAL A 79 -5.07 19.35 -2.36
N ILE A 80 -3.89 18.85 -2.00
CA ILE A 80 -3.51 18.62 -0.61
C ILE A 80 -2.41 19.59 -0.21
N VAL A 81 -2.62 20.21 0.95
CA VAL A 81 -1.59 21.02 1.60
C VAL A 81 -1.17 20.29 2.88
N PRO A 82 -0.05 19.55 2.86
CA PRO A 82 0.44 18.86 4.04
C PRO A 82 1.01 19.86 5.03
N ALA A 83 0.63 19.77 6.31
CA ALA A 83 1.09 20.65 7.37
C ALA A 83 1.93 19.89 8.38
N ALA A 84 3.21 20.23 8.51
CA ALA A 84 4.04 19.79 9.61
C ALA A 84 3.64 20.51 10.92
N PRO A 85 3.98 19.97 12.10
CA PRO A 85 3.79 20.66 13.35
C PRO A 85 4.39 22.08 13.32
N GLY A 86 3.55 23.09 13.58
CA GLY A 86 3.92 24.51 13.51
C GLY A 86 3.68 25.19 12.15
N GLU A 87 3.26 24.46 11.13
CA GLU A 87 2.93 25.00 9.79
C GLU A 87 1.42 25.06 9.50
N GLU A 88 0.59 24.68 10.47
CA GLU A 88 -0.85 24.49 10.27
C GLU A 88 -1.55 25.78 9.81
N GLU A 89 -1.13 26.93 10.34
CA GLU A 89 -1.72 28.22 9.98
C GLU A 89 -1.37 28.61 8.53
N ARG A 90 -0.12 28.38 8.13
CA ARG A 90 0.32 28.62 6.74
C ARG A 90 -0.43 27.71 5.76
N ALA A 91 -0.56 26.42 6.11
CA ALA A 91 -1.27 25.46 5.31
C ALA A 91 -2.75 25.84 5.16
N ARG A 92 -3.39 26.29 6.26
CA ARG A 92 -4.78 26.75 6.24
C ARG A 92 -4.95 28.00 5.37
N THR A 93 -4.09 29.00 5.54
CA THR A 93 -4.13 30.23 4.73
C THR A 93 -3.99 29.93 3.24
N LEU A 94 -3.04 29.06 2.87
CA LEU A 94 -2.87 28.64 1.48
C LEU A 94 -4.09 27.87 0.96
N ALA A 95 -4.64 26.95 1.76
CA ALA A 95 -5.82 26.17 1.39
C ALA A 95 -7.05 27.05 1.16
N GLU A 96 -7.29 28.02 2.02
CA GLU A 96 -8.37 29.01 1.88
C GLU A 96 -8.22 29.83 0.60
N ALA A 97 -7.01 30.31 0.34
CA ALA A 97 -6.71 31.08 -0.86
C ALA A 97 -6.90 30.27 -2.16
N LEU A 98 -6.54 28.99 -2.17
CA LEU A 98 -6.76 28.09 -3.31
C LEU A 98 -8.24 27.72 -3.47
N SER A 99 -8.94 27.48 -2.35
CA SER A 99 -10.38 27.17 -2.33
C SER A 99 -11.22 28.32 -2.88
N ALA A 100 -10.82 29.57 -2.63
CA ALA A 100 -11.45 30.76 -3.23
C ALA A 100 -11.36 30.75 -4.78
N GLY A 101 -10.38 30.02 -5.36
CA GLY A 101 -10.27 29.73 -6.79
C GLY A 101 -11.09 28.53 -7.27
N ARG A 102 -12.00 28.00 -6.42
CA ARG A 102 -12.84 26.81 -6.70
C ARG A 102 -12.04 25.51 -6.92
N LEU A 103 -10.86 25.41 -6.33
CA LEU A 103 -10.14 24.14 -6.25
C LEU A 103 -10.63 23.35 -5.02
N PRO A 104 -10.84 22.04 -5.12
CA PRO A 104 -11.10 21.20 -3.95
C PRO A 104 -9.78 21.02 -3.17
N VAL A 105 -9.67 21.70 -2.04
CA VAL A 105 -8.43 21.72 -1.23
C VAL A 105 -8.69 21.12 0.13
N ARG A 106 -7.76 20.30 0.58
CA ARG A 106 -7.74 19.71 1.92
C ARG A 106 -6.37 19.94 2.59
N VAL A 107 -6.40 20.39 3.83
CA VAL A 107 -5.22 20.37 4.70
C VAL A 107 -5.12 18.99 5.34
N THR A 108 -3.94 18.39 5.28
CA THR A 108 -3.65 17.09 5.91
C THR A 108 -2.50 17.26 6.89
N GLY A 109 -2.30 16.29 7.80
CA GLY A 109 -1.04 16.18 8.53
C GLY A 109 0.15 16.05 7.56
N ALA A 110 1.34 16.36 8.05
CA ALA A 110 2.55 16.14 7.26
C ALA A 110 2.59 14.68 6.78
N GLU A 111 2.83 14.50 5.49
CA GLU A 111 3.17 13.17 5.01
C GLU A 111 4.48 12.76 5.71
N HIS A 112 4.45 11.63 6.39
CA HIS A 112 5.69 11.03 6.83
C HIS A 112 6.47 10.66 5.57
N ARG A 113 7.49 11.43 5.26
CA ARG A 113 8.51 11.09 4.26
C ARG A 113 9.61 10.35 5.01
N PRO A 114 9.52 9.05 5.11
CA PRO A 114 10.60 8.32 5.71
C PRO A 114 11.86 8.59 4.88
N GLU A 115 12.95 8.93 5.54
CA GLU A 115 14.26 8.93 4.89
C GLU A 115 14.49 7.56 4.25
N ALA A 116 15.16 7.53 3.10
CA ALA A 116 15.38 6.30 2.35
C ALA A 116 15.96 5.22 3.28
N ASN A 117 15.16 4.19 3.56
CA ASN A 117 15.53 3.07 4.41
C ASN A 117 15.63 1.81 3.54
N ALA A 118 16.72 1.07 3.66
CA ALA A 118 16.94 -0.16 2.92
C ALA A 118 15.85 -1.22 3.16
N LEU A 119 15.12 -1.14 4.29
CA LEU A 119 14.02 -2.05 4.60
C LEU A 119 12.75 -1.80 3.79
N TYR A 120 12.61 -0.64 3.14
CA TYR A 120 11.37 -0.32 2.39
C TYR A 120 11.11 -1.24 1.19
N GLY A 121 12.17 -1.83 0.64
CA GLY A 121 12.03 -2.85 -0.39
C GLY A 121 11.97 -4.28 0.15
N SER A 122 12.08 -4.48 1.45
CA SER A 122 12.22 -5.81 2.07
C SER A 122 10.87 -6.47 2.39
N GLY A 123 10.92 -7.76 2.72
CA GLY A 123 9.79 -8.55 3.20
C GLY A 123 9.25 -8.10 4.57
N TYR A 124 9.96 -7.23 5.30
CA TYR A 124 9.54 -6.69 6.60
C TYR A 124 8.57 -5.51 6.47
N MET A 125 8.67 -4.77 5.35
CA MET A 125 7.86 -3.56 5.12
C MET A 125 6.35 -3.78 5.17
N PRO A 126 5.78 -4.87 4.66
CA PRO A 126 4.34 -5.13 4.75
C PRO A 126 3.81 -5.15 6.19
N GLY A 127 4.52 -5.79 7.11
CA GLY A 127 4.13 -5.86 8.52
C GLY A 127 4.15 -4.49 9.19
N TYR A 128 5.22 -3.71 8.96
CA TYR A 128 5.34 -2.34 9.44
C TYR A 128 4.23 -1.43 8.88
N LEU A 129 4.00 -1.50 7.57
CA LEU A 129 2.95 -0.70 6.93
C LEU A 129 1.57 -1.01 7.51
N LEU A 130 1.26 -2.29 7.69
CA LEU A 130 -0.03 -2.72 8.24
C LEU A 130 -0.20 -2.28 9.70
N HIS A 131 0.85 -2.37 10.51
CA HIS A 131 0.86 -1.85 11.89
C HIS A 131 0.65 -0.34 11.93
N THR A 132 1.36 0.41 11.08
CA THR A 132 1.22 1.86 10.98
C THR A 132 -0.20 2.26 10.56
N MET A 133 -0.79 1.56 9.59
CA MET A 133 -2.19 1.76 9.18
C MET A 133 -3.18 1.49 10.33
N ALA A 134 -2.95 0.45 11.11
CA ALA A 134 -3.83 0.07 12.22
C ALA A 134 -3.71 1.02 13.41
N SER A 135 -2.49 1.48 13.75
CA SER A 135 -2.20 2.31 14.92
C SER A 135 -2.48 3.80 14.70
N SER A 136 -2.24 4.32 13.51
CA SER A 136 -2.35 5.76 13.21
C SER A 136 -3.77 6.24 12.94
N ARG A 137 -4.77 5.36 13.01
CA ARG A 137 -6.17 5.66 12.67
C ARG A 137 -6.30 6.44 11.32
N GLY A 138 -5.43 6.11 10.38
CA GLY A 138 -5.40 6.71 9.05
C GLY A 138 -4.68 8.06 8.94
N SER A 139 -4.02 8.56 9.99
CA SER A 139 -3.41 9.90 9.96
C SER A 139 -1.96 9.96 9.44
N CYS A 140 -1.26 8.84 9.30
CA CYS A 140 0.15 8.83 8.88
C CYS A 140 0.47 7.60 8.02
N MET A 141 -0.02 7.61 6.78
CA MET A 141 0.34 6.57 5.81
C MET A 141 1.70 6.89 5.19
N PRO A 142 2.64 5.93 5.14
CA PRO A 142 3.84 6.12 4.36
C PRO A 142 3.49 6.33 2.88
N ARG A 143 4.25 7.20 2.23
CA ARG A 143 4.06 7.47 0.81
C ARG A 143 4.40 6.23 0.00
N LEU A 144 3.44 5.74 -0.78
CA LEU A 144 3.67 4.69 -1.75
C LEU A 144 4.13 5.30 -3.08
N THR A 145 5.17 4.73 -3.66
CA THR A 145 5.67 5.11 -4.99
C THR A 145 5.51 3.93 -5.96
N LEU A 146 5.35 4.23 -7.24
CA LEU A 146 5.20 3.16 -8.22
C LEU A 146 6.52 2.39 -8.41
N LEU A 147 7.61 3.12 -8.54
CA LEU A 147 8.96 2.59 -8.75
C LEU A 147 9.89 3.04 -7.63
N ASP A 148 11.00 2.33 -7.47
CA ASP A 148 12.09 2.74 -6.59
C ASP A 148 12.52 4.18 -6.91
N GLY A 149 12.69 4.97 -5.86
CA GLY A 149 13.09 6.37 -5.93
C GLY A 149 13.59 6.84 -4.57
N ASP A 150 14.04 8.09 -4.50
CA ASP A 150 14.71 8.65 -3.31
C ASP A 150 13.79 8.84 -2.10
N SER A 151 12.49 8.62 -2.23
CA SER A 151 11.55 8.80 -1.11
C SER A 151 10.28 7.98 -1.29
N GLY A 152 10.03 7.09 -0.34
CA GLY A 152 8.79 6.33 -0.25
C GLY A 152 8.96 4.82 -0.44
N VAL A 153 7.87 4.12 -0.24
CA VAL A 153 7.80 2.65 -0.35
C VAL A 153 7.39 2.27 -1.77
N ALA A 154 8.31 1.66 -2.50
CA ALA A 154 8.06 1.29 -3.88
C ALA A 154 7.16 0.04 -4.00
N LEU A 155 6.24 0.07 -4.97
CA LEU A 155 5.39 -1.08 -5.31
C LEU A 155 6.09 -2.03 -6.30
N LEU A 156 6.88 -1.49 -7.20
CA LEU A 156 7.60 -2.24 -8.23
C LEU A 156 9.07 -1.88 -8.23
N THR A 157 9.91 -2.84 -8.63
CA THR A 157 11.30 -2.53 -9.00
C THR A 157 11.35 -1.84 -10.36
N PRO A 158 12.49 -1.22 -10.75
CA PRO A 158 12.66 -0.67 -12.10
C PRO A 158 12.41 -1.68 -13.22
N GLU A 159 12.66 -2.97 -12.96
CA GLU A 159 12.42 -4.08 -13.87
C GLU A 159 10.95 -4.50 -13.97
N GLY A 160 10.08 -3.99 -13.07
CA GLY A 160 8.65 -4.31 -13.02
C GLY A 160 8.32 -5.52 -12.11
N LEU A 161 9.23 -5.93 -11.23
CA LEU A 161 8.93 -6.95 -10.22
C LEU A 161 8.10 -6.36 -9.09
N LYS A 162 7.12 -7.12 -8.65
CA LYS A 162 6.25 -6.77 -7.53
C LYS A 162 7.01 -6.82 -6.21
N ARG A 163 7.04 -5.72 -5.48
CA ARG A 163 7.59 -5.64 -4.13
C ARG A 163 6.63 -6.28 -3.10
N PRO A 164 7.10 -6.65 -1.91
CA PRO A 164 6.26 -7.24 -0.86
C PRO A 164 5.02 -6.39 -0.53
N VAL A 165 5.15 -5.06 -0.54
CA VAL A 165 4.04 -4.14 -0.30
C VAL A 165 2.97 -4.22 -1.39
N TYR A 166 3.35 -4.47 -2.65
CA TYR A 166 2.38 -4.75 -3.71
C TYR A 166 1.48 -5.94 -3.33
N HIS A 167 2.09 -7.02 -2.83
CA HIS A 167 1.37 -8.22 -2.40
C HIS A 167 0.48 -7.95 -1.18
N LEU A 168 0.95 -7.15 -0.21
CA LEU A 168 0.11 -6.72 0.91
C LEU A 168 -1.15 -5.99 0.39
N LEU A 169 -0.99 -5.00 -0.49
CA LEU A 169 -2.14 -4.26 -1.03
C LEU A 169 -3.11 -5.18 -1.78
N SER A 170 -2.58 -6.13 -2.54
CA SER A 170 -3.40 -7.14 -3.22
C SER A 170 -4.16 -8.06 -2.25
N LEU A 171 -3.62 -8.32 -1.06
CA LEU A 171 -4.33 -9.03 -0.01
C LEU A 171 -5.41 -8.15 0.64
N LEU A 172 -5.11 -6.87 0.89
CA LEU A 172 -6.07 -5.92 1.45
C LEU A 172 -7.26 -5.68 0.52
N GLU A 173 -7.07 -5.68 -0.79
CA GLU A 173 -8.14 -5.57 -1.79
C GLU A 173 -9.14 -6.75 -1.74
N GLN A 174 -8.71 -7.90 -1.21
CA GLN A 174 -9.59 -9.05 -1.03
C GLN A 174 -10.46 -8.96 0.23
N LEU A 175 -10.23 -7.98 1.11
CA LEU A 175 -11.08 -7.76 2.29
C LEU A 175 -12.45 -7.25 1.88
N GLY A 176 -13.46 -7.64 2.63
CA GLY A 176 -14.81 -7.11 2.46
C GLY A 176 -14.92 -5.64 2.85
N ASP A 177 -16.03 -5.05 2.45
CA ASP A 177 -16.33 -3.63 2.64
C ASP A 177 -16.84 -3.28 4.06
N THR A 178 -17.11 -4.30 4.89
CA THR A 178 -17.65 -4.13 6.23
C THR A 178 -16.75 -4.80 7.27
N VAL A 179 -16.10 -4.00 8.11
CA VAL A 179 -15.30 -4.51 9.24
C VAL A 179 -16.25 -5.06 10.30
N ILE A 180 -16.07 -6.33 10.68
CA ILE A 180 -16.87 -7.01 11.72
C ILE A 180 -16.14 -7.16 13.04
N ALA A 181 -14.81 -7.20 13.03
CA ALA A 181 -13.96 -7.21 14.22
C ALA A 181 -12.55 -6.74 13.87
N GLN A 182 -11.90 -6.09 14.83
CA GLN A 182 -10.50 -5.70 14.70
C GLN A 182 -9.80 -5.70 16.06
N GLY A 183 -8.49 -5.87 16.06
CA GLY A 183 -7.61 -5.79 17.22
C GLY A 183 -6.18 -5.54 16.81
N ASP A 184 -5.25 -5.61 17.76
CA ASP A 184 -3.84 -5.22 17.54
C ASP A 184 -3.15 -6.01 16.43
N MET A 185 -3.62 -7.22 16.13
CA MET A 185 -2.96 -8.10 15.16
C MET A 185 -3.95 -8.80 14.22
N TYR A 186 -5.18 -8.33 14.16
CA TYR A 186 -6.16 -8.91 13.25
C TYR A 186 -7.19 -7.90 12.78
N LEU A 187 -7.70 -8.16 11.59
CA LEU A 187 -8.85 -7.50 11.00
C LEU A 187 -9.75 -8.56 10.40
N ALA A 188 -11.01 -8.58 10.79
CA ALA A 188 -12.03 -9.41 10.17
C ALA A 188 -13.03 -8.54 9.43
N ALA A 189 -13.31 -8.88 8.18
CA ALA A 189 -14.22 -8.14 7.31
C ALA A 189 -15.21 -9.10 6.64
N ARG A 190 -16.28 -8.53 6.10
CA ARG A 190 -17.32 -9.24 5.37
C ARG A 190 -17.71 -8.45 4.13
N GLN A 191 -17.99 -9.15 3.04
CA GLN A 191 -18.58 -8.57 1.85
C GLN A 191 -20.06 -8.30 2.07
N SER A 192 -20.52 -7.06 1.86
CA SER A 192 -21.95 -6.71 1.96
C SER A 192 -22.82 -7.58 1.05
N GLY A 193 -23.87 -8.15 1.61
CA GLY A 193 -24.80 -9.00 0.87
C GLY A 193 -24.32 -10.44 0.60
N ARG A 194 -23.16 -10.83 1.16
CA ARG A 194 -22.64 -12.20 1.13
C ARG A 194 -22.34 -12.74 2.52
N GLU A 195 -22.27 -14.05 2.65
CA GLU A 195 -21.84 -14.72 3.88
C GLU A 195 -20.31 -14.97 3.90
N ASP A 196 -19.61 -14.36 2.97
CA ASP A 196 -18.16 -14.49 2.85
C ASP A 196 -17.48 -13.66 3.95
N ILE A 197 -16.51 -14.27 4.62
CA ILE A 197 -15.74 -13.64 5.69
C ILE A 197 -14.26 -13.67 5.32
N GLN A 198 -13.57 -12.57 5.57
CA GLN A 198 -12.12 -12.48 5.42
C GLN A 198 -11.50 -12.14 6.77
N VAL A 199 -10.45 -12.88 7.15
CA VAL A 199 -9.71 -12.66 8.38
C VAL A 199 -8.24 -12.47 8.02
N LEU A 200 -7.76 -11.24 8.24
CA LEU A 200 -6.36 -10.88 8.13
C LEU A 200 -5.73 -11.00 9.52
N LEU A 201 -4.69 -11.79 9.64
CA LEU A 201 -3.84 -11.89 10.83
C LEU A 201 -2.46 -11.38 10.47
N TYR A 202 -1.78 -10.68 11.39
CA TYR A 202 -0.40 -10.26 11.19
C TYR A 202 0.34 -10.25 12.51
N HIS A 203 1.65 -10.43 12.44
CA HIS A 203 2.50 -10.31 13.61
C HIS A 203 3.46 -9.16 13.44
N TYR A 204 3.30 -8.14 14.27
CA TYR A 204 4.20 -7.00 14.40
C TYR A 204 4.32 -6.63 15.88
N ASP A 205 5.52 -6.32 16.33
CA ASP A 205 5.80 -5.81 17.67
C ASP A 205 6.38 -4.39 17.55
N ALA A 206 5.92 -3.47 18.39
CA ALA A 206 6.37 -2.08 18.40
C ALA A 206 7.87 -1.92 18.68
N CYS A 207 8.53 -2.92 19.26
CA CYS A 207 10.00 -2.90 19.43
C CYS A 207 10.73 -2.84 18.04
N PHE A 208 10.06 -3.21 16.96
CA PHE A 208 10.60 -3.14 15.61
C PHE A 208 10.50 -1.75 14.97
N ASP A 209 9.77 -0.79 15.57
CA ASP A 209 9.60 0.55 15.01
C ASP A 209 10.95 1.25 14.79
N THR A 210 11.89 1.06 15.71
CA THR A 210 13.23 1.65 15.62
C THR A 210 14.02 1.26 14.37
N LEU A 211 13.65 0.14 13.72
CA LEU A 211 14.26 -0.28 12.44
C LEU A 211 13.82 0.58 11.26
N PHE A 212 12.63 1.13 11.34
CA PHE A 212 12.01 1.93 10.30
C PHE A 212 12.08 3.43 10.60
N GLU A 213 12.34 3.78 11.85
CA GLU A 213 12.56 5.14 12.33
C GLU A 213 14.02 5.53 12.12
N GLY A 214 14.27 6.40 11.16
CA GLY A 214 15.61 6.88 10.83
C GLY A 214 16.22 6.15 9.63
N GLY A 215 17.18 6.81 8.98
CA GLY A 215 17.89 6.29 7.80
C GLY A 215 18.88 5.18 8.14
N SER A 216 18.42 4.08 8.71
CA SER A 216 19.27 2.94 9.09
C SER A 216 19.97 2.37 7.85
N ARG A 217 21.29 2.28 7.90
CA ARG A 217 22.09 1.62 6.85
C ARG A 217 21.91 0.10 6.93
N VAL A 218 22.01 -0.57 5.78
CA VAL A 218 21.89 -2.05 5.69
C VAL A 218 22.82 -2.75 6.70
N GLU A 219 24.00 -2.19 6.96
CA GLU A 219 25.00 -2.72 7.89
C GLU A 219 24.53 -2.67 9.35
N GLU A 220 23.67 -1.72 9.72
CA GLU A 220 23.10 -1.59 11.06
C GLU A 220 21.93 -2.55 11.31
N GLN A 221 21.36 -3.08 10.23
CA GLN A 221 20.20 -3.97 10.26
C GLN A 221 20.57 -5.45 10.32
N ALA A 222 21.78 -5.80 9.85
CA ALA A 222 22.26 -7.20 9.85
C ALA A 222 22.25 -7.85 11.24
N PRO A 223 22.72 -7.18 12.33
CA PRO A 223 22.67 -7.73 13.68
C PRO A 223 21.26 -8.00 14.17
N PHE A 224 20.30 -7.19 13.76
CA PHE A 224 18.90 -7.34 14.16
C PHE A 224 18.20 -8.50 13.43
N VAL A 225 18.48 -8.68 12.15
CA VAL A 225 17.98 -9.83 11.39
C VAL A 225 18.55 -11.13 11.96
N GLU A 226 19.80 -11.14 12.42
CA GLU A 226 20.39 -12.28 13.11
C GLU A 226 19.78 -12.51 14.49
N LEU A 227 19.55 -11.44 15.26
CA LEU A 227 18.87 -11.49 16.56
C LEU A 227 17.46 -12.10 16.42
N MET A 228 16.73 -11.77 15.37
CA MET A 228 15.41 -12.35 15.10
C MET A 228 15.44 -13.84 14.75
N LYS A 229 16.56 -14.33 14.19
CA LYS A 229 16.74 -15.76 13.92
C LYS A 229 17.03 -16.56 15.18
N ASP A 230 17.74 -15.96 16.14
CA ASP A 230 18.18 -16.61 17.35
C ASP A 230 17.13 -16.65 18.47
N HIS A 231 16.10 -15.80 18.39
CA HIS A 231 15.05 -15.72 19.37
C HIS A 231 13.72 -16.22 18.79
N ASP A 232 13.01 -17.06 19.55
CA ASP A 232 11.66 -17.53 19.16
C ASP A 232 10.63 -16.39 19.37
N TYR A 233 10.68 -15.39 18.47
CA TYR A 233 9.69 -14.32 18.42
C TYR A 233 8.36 -14.76 17.78
N ASN A 234 8.19 -16.05 17.50
CA ASN A 234 6.96 -16.58 16.95
C ASN A 234 5.82 -16.38 17.95
N ARG A 235 4.67 -15.98 17.46
CA ARG A 235 3.46 -15.81 18.25
C ARG A 235 2.45 -16.88 17.93
N GLU A 236 2.02 -17.61 18.96
CA GLU A 236 0.93 -18.56 18.82
C GLU A 236 -0.42 -17.82 18.81
N VAL A 237 -1.22 -18.09 17.79
CA VAL A 237 -2.53 -17.47 17.58
C VAL A 237 -3.57 -18.58 17.46
N THR A 238 -4.65 -18.48 18.23
CA THR A 238 -5.83 -19.31 18.06
C THR A 238 -6.98 -18.48 17.51
N LEU A 239 -7.41 -18.82 16.31
CA LEU A 239 -8.55 -18.22 15.62
C LEU A 239 -9.77 -19.10 15.80
N SER A 240 -10.91 -18.50 16.19
CA SER A 240 -12.21 -19.15 16.20
C SER A 240 -13.23 -18.29 15.46
N VAL A 241 -13.68 -18.73 14.30
CA VAL A 241 -14.75 -18.08 13.51
C VAL A 241 -16.02 -18.85 13.73
N ARG A 242 -17.01 -18.22 14.38
CA ARG A 242 -18.29 -18.86 14.77
C ARG A 242 -19.41 -18.52 13.81
N GLY A 243 -20.47 -19.31 13.85
CA GLY A 243 -21.67 -19.11 13.00
C GLY A 243 -21.48 -19.58 11.58
N MET A 244 -20.49 -20.45 11.32
CA MET A 244 -20.20 -20.99 10.01
C MET A 244 -20.83 -22.38 9.85
N THR A 245 -21.88 -22.49 9.04
CA THR A 245 -22.56 -23.75 8.76
C THR A 245 -22.72 -23.95 7.27
N GLY A 246 -22.37 -25.16 6.80
CA GLY A 246 -22.41 -25.57 5.39
C GLY A 246 -21.03 -25.70 4.75
N ARG A 247 -21.00 -25.74 3.43
CA ARG A 247 -19.75 -25.93 2.66
C ARG A 247 -19.06 -24.61 2.39
N PHE A 248 -17.75 -24.58 2.66
CA PHE A 248 -16.90 -23.42 2.44
C PHE A 248 -15.66 -23.77 1.63
N ALA A 249 -15.29 -22.89 0.71
CA ALA A 249 -13.96 -22.81 0.14
C ALA A 249 -13.13 -21.85 1.00
N ILE A 250 -12.06 -22.35 1.63
CA ILE A 250 -11.18 -21.56 2.48
C ILE A 250 -9.86 -21.36 1.75
N ARG A 251 -9.66 -20.14 1.25
CA ARG A 251 -8.38 -19.72 0.67
C ARG A 251 -7.52 -19.12 1.76
N LYS A 252 -6.29 -19.57 1.84
CA LYS A 252 -5.28 -19.09 2.77
C LYS A 252 -4.12 -18.52 1.97
N TYR A 253 -3.81 -17.25 2.20
CA TYR A 253 -2.65 -16.56 1.62
C TYR A 253 -1.67 -16.26 2.75
N ARG A 254 -0.40 -16.57 2.52
CA ARG A 254 0.68 -16.36 3.49
C ARG A 254 1.78 -15.53 2.85
N LEU A 255 2.12 -14.41 3.50
CA LEU A 255 3.23 -13.54 3.11
C LEU A 255 4.24 -13.52 4.24
N THR A 256 5.42 -14.10 4.02
CA THR A 256 6.50 -14.18 5.00
C THR A 256 7.68 -13.33 4.56
N SER A 257 8.35 -12.70 5.52
CA SER A 257 9.54 -11.88 5.27
C SER A 257 10.74 -12.70 4.79
N GLU A 258 10.93 -13.90 5.38
CA GLU A 258 12.07 -14.76 5.08
C GLU A 258 11.99 -15.39 3.70
N GLU A 259 10.83 -15.93 3.33
CA GLU A 259 10.64 -16.55 2.01
C GLU A 259 10.80 -15.54 0.89
N TYR A 260 10.26 -14.32 1.07
CA TYR A 260 10.45 -13.28 0.08
C TYR A 260 11.92 -12.90 -0.08
N ALA A 261 12.64 -12.70 1.03
CA ALA A 261 14.05 -12.35 1.02
C ALA A 261 14.90 -13.45 0.39
N SER A 262 14.60 -14.73 0.66
CA SER A 262 15.26 -15.89 0.07
C SER A 262 14.99 -15.96 -1.43
N ARG A 263 13.72 -15.96 -1.83
CA ARG A 263 13.31 -16.04 -3.23
C ARG A 263 13.88 -14.89 -4.07
N TYR A 264 13.90 -13.67 -3.53
CA TYR A 264 14.45 -12.51 -4.22
C TYR A 264 15.98 -12.57 -4.37
N ARG A 265 16.69 -13.17 -3.39
CA ARG A 265 18.15 -13.33 -3.40
C ARG A 265 18.62 -14.40 -4.36
N ASP A 266 17.83 -15.47 -4.52
CA ASP A 266 18.14 -16.62 -5.37
C ASP A 266 17.96 -16.33 -6.87
N PHE A 267 17.33 -15.19 -7.21
CA PHE A 267 17.19 -14.72 -8.59
C PHE A 267 18.10 -13.50 -8.84
N PRO A 268 19.37 -13.69 -9.25
CA PRO A 268 20.16 -12.57 -9.74
C PRO A 268 19.47 -12.00 -10.98
N LEU A 269 18.84 -10.85 -10.79
CA LEU A 269 18.10 -10.21 -11.88
C LEU A 269 19.06 -9.76 -12.97
N PRO A 270 18.83 -10.16 -14.22
CA PRO A 270 19.52 -9.53 -15.33
C PRO A 270 19.12 -8.05 -15.40
N PRO A 271 19.91 -7.19 -16.05
CA PRO A 271 19.55 -5.79 -16.27
C PRO A 271 18.12 -5.65 -16.80
N ALA A 272 17.42 -4.59 -16.38
CA ALA A 272 16.00 -4.35 -16.67
C ALA A 272 15.61 -4.46 -18.15
N ASP A 273 16.51 -4.05 -19.03
CA ASP A 273 16.36 -4.10 -20.50
C ASP A 273 16.36 -5.52 -21.10
N ARG A 274 16.68 -6.54 -20.28
CA ARG A 274 16.78 -7.93 -20.71
C ARG A 274 15.65 -8.84 -20.17
N LEU A 275 14.74 -8.32 -19.38
CA LEU A 275 13.60 -9.09 -18.88
C LEU A 275 12.47 -9.11 -19.92
N SER A 276 12.14 -10.29 -20.43
CA SER A 276 10.94 -10.47 -21.24
C SER A 276 9.66 -10.37 -20.38
N ALA A 277 8.54 -10.01 -21.00
CA ALA A 277 7.25 -9.97 -20.31
C ALA A 277 6.85 -11.34 -19.72
N GLU A 278 7.26 -12.43 -20.37
CA GLU A 278 7.03 -13.78 -19.88
C GLU A 278 7.90 -14.08 -18.66
N THR A 279 9.18 -13.73 -18.68
CA THR A 279 10.09 -13.86 -17.53
C THR A 279 9.56 -13.06 -16.33
N LEU A 280 9.13 -11.82 -16.54
CA LEU A 280 8.50 -11.00 -15.49
C LEU A 280 7.25 -11.65 -14.90
N ARG A 281 6.40 -12.24 -15.74
CA ARG A 281 5.20 -12.94 -15.28
C ARG A 281 5.54 -14.14 -14.40
N VAL A 282 6.50 -14.94 -14.79
CA VAL A 282 6.96 -16.11 -14.02
C VAL A 282 7.56 -15.68 -12.69
N LEU A 283 8.47 -14.69 -12.70
CA LEU A 283 9.11 -14.17 -11.48
C LEU A 283 8.07 -13.57 -10.52
N ASN A 284 7.14 -12.76 -11.02
CA ASN A 284 6.07 -12.20 -10.20
C ASN A 284 5.14 -13.29 -9.62
N GLY A 285 4.93 -14.38 -10.33
CA GLY A 285 4.20 -15.54 -9.82
C GLY A 285 4.96 -16.27 -8.71
N THR A 286 6.28 -16.41 -8.85
CA THR A 286 7.14 -17.04 -7.84
C THR A 286 7.26 -16.21 -6.55
N LEU A 287 7.22 -14.87 -6.69
CA LEU A 287 7.27 -13.93 -5.56
C LEU A 287 5.91 -13.69 -4.90
N ALA A 288 4.83 -14.20 -5.48
CA ALA A 288 3.47 -14.06 -4.92
C ALA A 288 3.36 -14.76 -3.56
N PRO A 289 2.43 -14.31 -2.68
CA PRO A 289 2.13 -14.99 -1.44
C PRO A 289 1.82 -16.47 -1.66
N GLU A 290 2.28 -17.32 -0.76
CA GLU A 290 1.89 -18.73 -0.78
C GLU A 290 0.36 -18.85 -0.63
N MET A 291 -0.28 -19.64 -1.51
CA MET A 291 -1.71 -19.83 -1.50
C MET A 291 -2.06 -21.30 -1.34
N SER A 292 -3.00 -21.59 -0.45
CA SER A 292 -3.63 -22.90 -0.33
C SER A 292 -5.15 -22.77 -0.35
N LEU A 293 -5.83 -23.82 -0.82
CA LEU A 293 -7.28 -23.91 -0.90
C LEU A 293 -7.75 -25.20 -0.23
N ASN A 294 -8.68 -25.05 0.72
CA ASN A 294 -9.33 -26.17 1.37
C ASN A 294 -10.85 -26.08 1.16
N LEU A 295 -11.49 -27.20 0.89
CA LEU A 295 -12.94 -27.32 0.85
C LEU A 295 -13.39 -28.06 2.09
N LEU A 296 -14.18 -27.42 2.94
CA LEU A 296 -14.61 -27.97 4.22
C LEU A 296 -16.12 -27.84 4.39
N GLU A 297 -16.72 -28.86 5.01
CA GLU A 297 -18.04 -28.77 5.60
C GLU A 297 -17.89 -28.33 7.05
N LEU A 298 -18.52 -27.23 7.42
CA LEU A 298 -18.44 -26.66 8.77
C LEU A 298 -19.80 -26.79 9.46
N ASP A 299 -19.76 -27.11 10.74
CA ASP A 299 -20.95 -27.18 11.60
C ASP A 299 -20.76 -26.30 12.85
N GLY A 300 -21.01 -25.01 12.62
CA GLY A 300 -21.06 -24.00 13.68
C GLY A 300 -19.79 -23.16 13.83
N ALA A 301 -18.58 -23.72 13.66
CA ALA A 301 -17.34 -22.96 13.82
C ALA A 301 -16.16 -23.50 13.03
N TYR A 302 -15.22 -22.61 12.71
CA TYR A 302 -13.89 -22.95 12.21
C TYR A 302 -12.85 -22.62 13.27
N HIS A 303 -11.96 -23.55 13.57
CA HIS A 303 -10.87 -23.38 14.54
C HIS A 303 -9.53 -23.59 13.86
N LEU A 304 -8.60 -22.68 14.14
CA LEU A 304 -7.23 -22.75 13.62
C LEU A 304 -6.26 -22.28 14.72
N THR A 305 -5.28 -23.12 15.06
CA THR A 305 -4.12 -22.71 15.84
C THR A 305 -2.90 -22.70 14.95
N LEU A 306 -2.14 -21.62 14.98
CA LEU A 306 -0.94 -21.45 14.17
C LEU A 306 0.10 -20.59 14.88
N LYS A 307 1.34 -20.69 14.44
CA LYS A 307 2.41 -19.78 14.84
C LYS A 307 2.65 -18.79 13.71
N LEU A 308 2.66 -17.49 14.05
CA LEU A 308 3.05 -16.42 13.14
C LEU A 308 4.48 -16.00 13.43
N ALA A 309 5.33 -16.02 12.44
CA ALA A 309 6.66 -15.44 12.52
C ALA A 309 6.58 -13.90 12.57
N PRO A 310 7.61 -13.20 13.05
CA PRO A 310 7.67 -11.73 12.96
C PRO A 310 7.44 -11.25 11.53
N PHE A 311 6.63 -10.21 11.38
CA PHE A 311 6.22 -9.59 10.11
C PHE A 311 5.43 -10.50 9.16
N GLU A 312 5.05 -11.69 9.60
CA GLU A 312 4.20 -12.57 8.81
C GLU A 312 2.77 -12.02 8.74
N ILE A 313 2.20 -12.13 7.55
CA ILE A 313 0.81 -11.76 7.26
C ILE A 313 0.10 -12.98 6.69
N LEU A 314 -1.08 -13.26 7.23
CA LEU A 314 -1.95 -14.36 6.83
C LEU A 314 -3.34 -13.83 6.54
N LEU A 315 -3.83 -14.04 5.32
CA LEU A 315 -5.22 -13.78 4.96
C LEU A 315 -5.97 -15.10 4.77
N LEU A 316 -7.08 -15.25 5.47
CA LEU A 316 -8.04 -16.33 5.32
C LEU A 316 -9.31 -15.78 4.69
N CYS A 317 -9.70 -16.31 3.52
CA CYS A 317 -10.96 -15.98 2.87
C CYS A 317 -11.90 -17.19 2.93
N PHE A 318 -13.01 -17.03 3.60
CA PHE A 318 -14.07 -18.03 3.73
C PHE A 318 -15.18 -17.68 2.74
N GLU A 319 -15.30 -18.46 1.70
CA GLU A 319 -16.32 -18.30 0.66
C GLU A 319 -17.35 -19.41 0.80
N LYS A 320 -18.61 -19.03 1.07
CA LYS A 320 -19.70 -20.02 1.19
C LYS A 320 -20.10 -20.56 -0.16
N LEU A 321 -20.13 -21.88 -0.29
CA LEU A 321 -20.55 -22.57 -1.49
C LEU A 321 -22.04 -22.90 -1.37
N TYR A 322 -22.84 -22.29 -2.24
CA TYR A 322 -24.26 -22.60 -2.36
C TYR A 322 -24.42 -23.77 -3.35
N VAL A 323 -25.01 -24.85 -2.88
CA VAL A 323 -25.29 -26.06 -3.69
C VAL A 323 -26.69 -25.98 -4.25
#